data_d7ea095cbf4d2ea012b8627b80ca21a9
#
_entry.id   d7ea095cbf4d2ea012b8627b80ca21a9
#
_cell.length_a   1.000
_cell.length_b   1.000
_cell.length_c   1.000
_cell.angle_alpha   90.00
_cell.angle_beta   90.00
_cell.angle_gamma   90.00
#
_symmetry.space_group_name_H-M   'P 1'
#
loop_
_entity.id
_entity.type
_entity.pdbx_description
1 polymer ?
#
loop_
_entity_poly.entity_id
_entity_poly.type
_entity_poly.pdbx_seq_one_letter_code
_entity_poly.pdbx_strand_id
1 'polypeptide(L)'
;HHAQFRRQRQMCIRDRHVPHTGHVKAAKIMAIAGAYWKGDETQKQLTRVYGVTYTKKSDLKDHLERLEQAKARDHRKLGKELDLFHFSEKVGQGLPLWLPKGADLRMRLETFLREAQRKSGYEMVITPHIGNKELYVTSGHYAKYGEDSFQPIHTPAKDEEYLLKPMNCPHHCEIFKARPRSYKDLPVRYAEFGTVYRYEQSGELHGLTRVRGFTQDDAHIFCTQDQVKEEVGNVIDLVLYIFKTLDFQNFVAQVSLRDPENPSKYLSLIHISEPTRPRE
;
A
#
# COMPACT_ATOMS: atom_id res chain seq x y z
N HIS A 1 2.55 -10.74 35.39
CA HIS A 1 3.32 -11.64 34.48
C HIS A 1 2.56 -12.91 34.10
N HIS A 2 1.89 -13.62 35.04
CA HIS A 2 1.13 -14.84 34.72
C HIS A 2 -0.10 -14.62 33.83
N ALA A 3 -0.78 -13.49 33.93
CA ALA A 3 -1.97 -13.17 33.13
C ALA A 3 -1.63 -12.89 31.64
N GLN A 4 -0.48 -12.25 31.39
CA GLN A 4 0.02 -11.99 30.04
C GLN A 4 0.40 -13.30 29.32
N PHE A 5 1.05 -14.22 30.03
CA PHE A 5 1.39 -15.54 29.48
C PHE A 5 0.17 -16.40 29.18
N ARG A 6 -0.91 -16.32 29.99
CA ARG A 6 -2.18 -17.01 29.71
C ARG A 6 -2.88 -16.45 28.47
N ARG A 7 -2.93 -15.13 28.30
CA ARG A 7 -3.50 -14.49 27.09
C ARG A 7 -2.71 -14.83 25.82
N GLN A 8 -1.38 -14.82 25.91
CA GLN A 8 -0.51 -15.17 24.79
C GLN A 8 -0.65 -16.64 24.39
N ARG A 9 -0.74 -17.57 25.37
CA ARG A 9 -1.04 -19.00 25.13
C ARG A 9 -2.43 -19.20 24.49
N GLN A 10 -3.47 -18.50 24.96
CA GLN A 10 -4.81 -18.60 24.39
C GLN A 10 -4.90 -18.06 22.97
N MET A 11 -4.23 -16.92 22.70
CA MET A 11 -4.18 -16.33 21.35
C MET A 11 -3.41 -17.22 20.37
N CYS A 12 -2.29 -17.81 20.80
CA CYS A 12 -1.51 -18.74 19.99
C CYS A 12 -2.27 -20.04 19.69
N ILE A 13 -2.92 -20.63 20.67
CA ILE A 13 -3.69 -21.88 20.52
C ILE A 13 -4.91 -21.66 19.62
N ARG A 14 -5.60 -20.53 19.75
CA ARG A 14 -6.83 -20.25 19.02
C ARG A 14 -6.59 -20.03 17.53
N ASP A 15 -5.52 -19.30 17.16
CA ASP A 15 -5.34 -18.83 15.80
C ASP A 15 -4.19 -19.48 15.03
N ARG A 16 -3.21 -20.09 15.73
CA ARG A 16 -1.94 -20.53 15.10
C ARG A 16 -1.42 -21.90 15.55
N HIS A 17 -1.94 -22.46 16.61
CA HIS A 17 -1.49 -23.73 17.17
C HIS A 17 -2.58 -24.78 17.13
N VAL A 18 -2.19 -26.01 16.89
CA VAL A 18 -3.10 -27.16 16.96
C VAL A 18 -3.25 -27.61 18.42
N PRO A 19 -4.44 -28.07 18.85
CA PRO A 19 -4.68 -28.58 20.21
C PRO A 19 -3.84 -29.80 20.56
N HIS A 20 -3.51 -30.61 19.57
CA HIS A 20 -2.76 -31.86 19.74
C HIS A 20 -1.85 -32.11 18.54
N THR A 21 -0.61 -32.54 18.77
CA THR A 21 0.39 -32.79 17.72
C THR A 21 -0.03 -33.84 16.70
N GLY A 22 -0.96 -34.74 17.05
CA GLY A 22 -1.56 -35.69 16.12
C GLY A 22 -2.28 -35.05 14.92
N HIS A 23 -2.64 -33.77 14.97
CA HIS A 23 -3.19 -33.04 13.84
C HIS A 23 -2.13 -32.65 12.80
N VAL A 24 -0.85 -32.65 13.19
CA VAL A 24 0.26 -32.34 12.28
C VAL A 24 0.62 -33.60 11.51
N LYS A 25 0.15 -33.71 10.27
CA LYS A 25 0.42 -34.86 9.41
C LYS A 25 1.61 -34.65 8.46
N ALA A 26 1.97 -33.40 8.23
CA ALA A 26 3.10 -33.03 7.40
C ALA A 26 3.77 -31.77 7.97
N ALA A 27 5.10 -31.79 8.05
CA ALA A 27 5.89 -30.66 8.54
C ALA A 27 7.18 -30.55 7.72
N LYS A 28 7.69 -29.32 7.57
CA LYS A 28 8.99 -29.04 6.97
C LYS A 28 9.67 -27.90 7.70
N ILE A 29 10.95 -28.06 8.04
CA ILE A 29 11.80 -26.97 8.52
C ILE A 29 12.20 -26.14 7.32
N MET A 30 11.97 -24.84 7.39
CA MET A 30 12.21 -23.89 6.29
C MET A 30 13.50 -23.11 6.44
N ALA A 31 13.84 -22.72 7.66
CA ALA A 31 15.04 -21.94 7.96
C ALA A 31 15.45 -22.09 9.43
N ILE A 32 16.72 -21.79 9.68
CA ILE A 32 17.28 -21.68 11.01
C ILE A 32 18.00 -20.32 11.09
N ALA A 33 17.76 -19.55 12.15
CA ALA A 33 18.36 -18.23 12.36
C ALA A 33 18.68 -18.01 13.84
N GLY A 34 19.62 -17.11 14.13
CA GLY A 34 19.83 -16.58 15.48
C GLY A 34 18.67 -15.66 15.89
N ALA A 35 18.37 -15.63 17.18
CA ALA A 35 17.43 -14.68 17.75
C ALA A 35 17.81 -14.37 19.20
N TYR A 36 17.71 -13.13 19.62
CA TYR A 36 17.89 -12.77 21.02
C TYR A 36 16.64 -13.08 21.83
N TRP A 37 16.82 -13.46 23.08
CA TRP A 37 15.70 -13.70 23.99
C TRP A 37 14.83 -12.44 24.12
N LYS A 38 13.55 -12.58 23.81
CA LYS A 38 12.56 -11.48 23.78
C LYS A 38 12.91 -10.30 22.85
N GLY A 39 13.84 -10.48 21.90
CA GLY A 39 14.27 -9.42 20.99
C GLY A 39 15.27 -8.44 21.58
N ASP A 40 15.80 -8.71 22.76
CA ASP A 40 16.76 -7.88 23.48
C ASP A 40 18.19 -8.37 23.16
N GLU A 41 18.99 -7.54 22.52
CA GLU A 41 20.36 -7.84 22.10
C GLU A 41 21.33 -8.09 23.27
N THR A 42 20.99 -7.61 24.45
CA THR A 42 21.77 -7.81 25.68
C THR A 42 21.54 -9.19 26.32
N GLN A 43 20.51 -9.90 25.85
CA GLN A 43 20.11 -11.19 26.39
C GLN A 43 20.74 -12.36 25.60
N LYS A 44 20.53 -13.55 26.14
CA LYS A 44 21.04 -14.80 25.56
C LYS A 44 20.59 -14.99 24.12
N GLN A 45 21.54 -15.25 23.23
CA GLN A 45 21.26 -15.65 21.86
C GLN A 45 20.73 -17.09 21.82
N LEU A 46 19.63 -17.27 21.11
CA LEU A 46 18.95 -18.55 20.90
C LEU A 46 18.96 -18.91 19.41
N THR A 47 18.72 -20.18 19.14
CA THR A 47 18.44 -20.67 17.78
C THR A 47 16.95 -20.67 17.52
N ARG A 48 16.50 -19.93 16.50
CA ARG A 48 15.12 -19.92 16.05
C ARG A 48 14.97 -20.83 14.84
N VAL A 49 14.07 -21.79 14.95
CA VAL A 49 13.74 -22.73 13.89
C VAL A 49 12.40 -22.30 13.29
N TYR A 50 12.39 -22.01 12.00
CA TYR A 50 11.16 -21.72 11.23
C TYR A 50 10.69 -22.99 10.53
N GLY A 51 9.41 -23.28 10.64
CA GLY A 51 8.82 -24.43 9.98
C GLY A 51 7.36 -24.18 9.62
N VAL A 52 6.86 -24.98 8.70
CA VAL A 52 5.45 -25.02 8.32
C VAL A 52 4.86 -26.39 8.60
N THR A 53 3.60 -26.41 8.99
CA THR A 53 2.87 -27.65 9.30
C THR A 53 1.50 -27.65 8.64
N TYR A 54 1.06 -28.84 8.22
CA TYR A 54 -0.24 -29.03 7.57
C TYR A 54 -0.91 -30.30 8.07
N THR A 55 -2.22 -30.34 7.98
CA THR A 55 -3.04 -31.53 8.29
C THR A 55 -2.99 -32.58 7.19
N LYS A 56 -2.62 -32.20 5.96
CA LYS A 56 -2.47 -33.07 4.81
C LYS A 56 -1.11 -32.88 4.12
N LYS A 57 -0.54 -33.95 3.60
CA LYS A 57 0.71 -33.91 2.85
C LYS A 57 0.57 -33.16 1.52
N SER A 58 -0.60 -33.25 0.86
CA SER A 58 -0.93 -32.48 -0.34
C SER A 58 -0.77 -30.97 -0.12
N ASP A 59 -1.38 -30.48 0.96
CA ASP A 59 -1.40 -29.04 1.26
C ASP A 59 0.02 -28.49 1.54
N LEU A 60 0.87 -29.32 2.18
CA LEU A 60 2.29 -28.98 2.34
C LEU A 60 3.00 -28.93 0.99
N LYS A 61 2.74 -29.90 0.09
CA LYS A 61 3.33 -29.90 -1.25
C LYS A 61 2.93 -28.66 -2.04
N ASP A 62 1.64 -28.37 -2.07
CA ASP A 62 1.09 -27.18 -2.76
C ASP A 62 1.66 -25.86 -2.20
N HIS A 63 1.86 -25.80 -0.87
CA HIS A 63 2.50 -24.66 -0.23
C HIS A 63 3.95 -24.49 -0.68
N LEU A 64 4.72 -25.57 -0.70
CA LEU A 64 6.12 -25.54 -1.12
C LEU A 64 6.26 -25.16 -2.60
N GLU A 65 5.41 -25.69 -3.46
CA GLU A 65 5.38 -25.33 -4.89
C GLU A 65 5.04 -23.84 -5.07
N ARG A 66 4.07 -23.32 -4.31
CA ARG A 66 3.76 -21.86 -4.31
C ARG A 66 4.95 -21.02 -3.84
N LEU A 67 5.68 -21.46 -2.83
CA LEU A 67 6.88 -20.76 -2.36
C LEU A 67 7.99 -20.74 -3.41
N GLU A 68 8.22 -21.83 -4.11
CA GLU A 68 9.21 -21.88 -5.19
C GLU A 68 8.79 -21.00 -6.38
N GLN A 69 7.50 -20.99 -6.74
CA GLN A 69 6.97 -20.08 -7.75
C GLN A 69 7.11 -18.61 -7.32
N ALA A 70 6.83 -18.30 -6.05
CA ALA A 70 7.00 -16.95 -5.51
C ALA A 70 8.47 -16.49 -5.59
N LYS A 71 9.42 -17.36 -5.24
CA LYS A 71 10.86 -17.06 -5.38
C LYS A 71 11.27 -16.85 -6.83
N ALA A 72 10.75 -17.68 -7.75
CA ALA A 72 11.06 -17.56 -9.17
C ALA A 72 10.51 -16.24 -9.77
N ARG A 73 9.39 -15.75 -9.24
CA ARG A 73 8.72 -14.51 -9.66
C ARG A 73 9.10 -13.30 -8.81
N ASP A 74 10.06 -13.40 -7.89
CA ASP A 74 10.48 -12.27 -7.06
C ASP A 74 10.96 -11.12 -7.97
N HIS A 75 10.29 -9.98 -7.85
CA HIS A 75 10.56 -8.80 -8.67
C HIS A 75 11.99 -8.28 -8.52
N ARG A 76 12.65 -8.50 -7.38
CA ARG A 76 14.05 -8.11 -7.15
C ARG A 76 14.99 -8.97 -7.97
N LYS A 77 14.69 -10.28 -8.09
CA LYS A 77 15.42 -11.21 -8.93
C LYS A 77 15.19 -10.86 -10.41
N LEU A 78 13.94 -10.82 -10.83
CA LEU A 78 13.57 -10.51 -12.23
C LEU A 78 14.03 -9.11 -12.64
N GLY A 79 13.93 -8.13 -11.76
CA GLY A 79 14.38 -6.76 -12.00
C GLY A 79 15.87 -6.68 -12.32
N LYS A 80 16.68 -7.47 -11.62
CA LYS A 80 18.12 -7.57 -11.88
C LYS A 80 18.44 -8.38 -13.16
N GLU A 81 17.80 -9.55 -13.33
CA GLU A 81 18.04 -10.43 -14.48
C GLU A 81 17.60 -9.81 -15.81
N LEU A 82 16.55 -9.00 -15.79
CA LEU A 82 15.97 -8.36 -16.98
C LEU A 82 16.41 -6.89 -17.17
N ASP A 83 17.25 -6.35 -16.29
CA ASP A 83 17.67 -4.95 -16.29
C ASP A 83 16.48 -3.96 -16.25
N LEU A 84 15.56 -4.14 -15.30
CA LEU A 84 14.37 -3.31 -15.22
C LEU A 84 14.55 -2.08 -14.34
N PHE A 85 15.23 -2.22 -13.20
CA PHE A 85 15.47 -1.13 -12.26
C PHE A 85 16.72 -1.38 -11.41
N HIS A 86 17.22 -0.31 -10.81
CA HIS A 86 18.40 -0.32 -9.95
C HIS A 86 18.21 0.61 -8.75
N PHE A 87 18.78 0.23 -7.62
CA PHE A 87 18.92 1.10 -6.44
C PHE A 87 20.38 1.52 -6.28
N SER A 88 20.64 2.81 -6.22
CA SER A 88 21.97 3.37 -6.02
C SER A 88 22.07 4.03 -4.65
N GLU A 89 23.13 3.73 -3.90
CA GLU A 89 23.40 4.39 -2.61
C GLU A 89 23.59 5.91 -2.78
N LYS A 90 24.14 6.36 -3.90
CA LYS A 90 24.33 7.78 -4.21
C LYS A 90 23.02 8.52 -4.47
N VAL A 91 22.00 7.84 -5.00
CA VAL A 91 20.66 8.41 -5.18
C VAL A 91 19.88 8.38 -3.88
N GLY A 92 20.07 7.32 -3.08
CA GLY A 92 19.42 7.13 -1.80
C GLY A 92 18.60 5.84 -1.73
N GLN A 93 18.48 5.34 -0.51
CA GLN A 93 17.72 4.10 -0.26
C GLN A 93 16.23 4.31 -0.55
N GLY A 94 15.60 3.32 -1.18
CA GLY A 94 14.17 3.36 -1.49
C GLY A 94 13.78 4.31 -2.62
N LEU A 95 14.74 4.78 -3.42
CA LEU A 95 14.52 5.60 -4.61
C LEU A 95 14.94 4.81 -5.87
N PRO A 96 14.01 4.10 -6.53
CA PRO A 96 14.32 3.27 -7.66
C PRO A 96 14.67 4.07 -8.91
N LEU A 97 15.75 3.68 -9.59
CA LEU A 97 16.09 4.12 -10.93
C LEU A 97 15.52 3.13 -11.94
N TRP A 98 14.63 3.57 -12.79
CA TRP A 98 14.08 2.76 -13.86
C TRP A 98 15.06 2.71 -15.03
N LEU A 99 15.55 1.52 -15.37
CA LEU A 99 16.41 1.31 -16.51
C LEU A 99 15.59 1.28 -17.81
N PRO A 100 16.21 1.39 -19.01
CA PRO A 100 15.45 1.57 -20.25
C PRO A 100 14.33 0.55 -20.48
N LYS A 101 14.56 -0.74 -20.24
CA LYS A 101 13.54 -1.79 -20.38
C LYS A 101 12.41 -1.64 -19.36
N GLY A 102 12.76 -1.31 -18.11
CA GLY A 102 11.79 -1.08 -17.06
C GLY A 102 10.97 0.19 -17.29
N ALA A 103 11.60 1.24 -17.80
CA ALA A 103 10.92 2.47 -18.18
C ALA A 103 9.93 2.24 -19.32
N ASP A 104 10.32 1.48 -20.36
CA ASP A 104 9.41 1.13 -21.45
C ASP A 104 8.20 0.30 -20.96
N LEU A 105 8.45 -0.73 -20.14
CA LEU A 105 7.39 -1.53 -19.52
C LEU A 105 6.42 -0.65 -18.72
N ARG A 106 6.97 0.24 -17.88
CA ARG A 106 6.18 1.17 -17.08
C ARG A 106 5.34 2.11 -17.95
N MET A 107 5.92 2.71 -18.98
CA MET A 107 5.22 3.60 -19.89
C MET A 107 4.07 2.89 -20.62
N ARG A 108 4.25 1.63 -21.03
CA ARG A 108 3.19 0.82 -21.65
C ARG A 108 2.02 0.57 -20.68
N LEU A 109 2.32 0.22 -19.43
CA LEU A 109 1.32 0.05 -18.38
C LEU A 109 0.58 1.36 -18.10
N GLU A 110 1.30 2.46 -17.92
CA GLU A 110 0.70 3.78 -17.70
C GLU A 110 -0.18 4.23 -18.89
N THR A 111 0.23 3.93 -20.11
CA THR A 111 -0.58 4.24 -21.31
C THR A 111 -1.88 3.46 -21.30
N PHE A 112 -1.81 2.15 -21.07
CA PHE A 112 -3.00 1.30 -20.98
C PHE A 112 -3.97 1.77 -19.89
N LEU A 113 -3.46 2.03 -18.68
CA LEU A 113 -4.26 2.47 -17.55
C LEU A 113 -4.89 3.86 -17.81
N ARG A 114 -4.13 4.78 -18.38
CA ARG A 114 -4.61 6.13 -18.75
C ARG A 114 -5.76 6.07 -19.77
N GLU A 115 -5.65 5.19 -20.76
CA GLU A 115 -6.71 4.98 -21.73
C GLU A 115 -7.95 4.35 -21.08
N ALA A 116 -7.79 3.38 -20.20
CA ALA A 116 -8.87 2.76 -19.45
C ALA A 116 -9.62 3.79 -18.59
N GLN A 117 -8.88 4.62 -17.86
CA GLN A 117 -9.45 5.70 -17.05
C GLN A 117 -10.21 6.73 -17.88
N ARG A 118 -9.63 7.20 -18.99
CA ARG A 118 -10.32 8.14 -19.89
C ARG A 118 -11.63 7.57 -20.44
N LYS A 119 -11.64 6.30 -20.83
CA LYS A 119 -12.86 5.61 -21.26
C LYS A 119 -13.91 5.50 -20.16
N SER A 120 -13.47 5.46 -18.91
CA SER A 120 -14.34 5.44 -17.73
C SER A 120 -14.72 6.85 -17.23
N GLY A 121 -14.43 7.89 -18.01
CA GLY A 121 -14.86 9.27 -17.73
C GLY A 121 -13.95 10.05 -16.75
N TYR A 122 -12.70 9.61 -16.55
CA TYR A 122 -11.73 10.37 -15.75
C TYR A 122 -11.03 11.43 -16.59
N GLU A 123 -10.89 12.62 -16.00
CA GLU A 123 -10.06 13.71 -16.51
C GLU A 123 -8.65 13.61 -15.92
N MET A 124 -7.65 13.62 -16.81
CA MET A 124 -6.26 13.52 -16.36
C MET A 124 -5.75 14.86 -15.86
N VAL A 125 -5.14 14.84 -14.67
CA VAL A 125 -4.49 16.00 -14.06
C VAL A 125 -3.01 15.71 -13.79
N ILE A 126 -2.21 16.75 -13.57
CA ILE A 126 -0.80 16.66 -13.20
C ILE A 126 -0.55 17.68 -12.09
N THR A 127 0.03 17.23 -11.00
CA THR A 127 0.32 18.07 -9.83
C THR A 127 1.82 18.12 -9.52
N PRO A 128 2.32 19.21 -8.95
CA PRO A 128 3.74 19.34 -8.60
C PRO A 128 4.15 18.34 -7.50
N HIS A 129 5.44 18.03 -7.43
CA HIS A 129 6.01 17.12 -6.45
C HIS A 129 6.12 17.72 -5.05
N ILE A 130 6.11 19.03 -4.96
CA ILE A 130 6.18 19.80 -3.70
C ILE A 130 4.94 20.66 -3.56
N GLY A 131 4.56 20.96 -2.34
CA GLY A 131 3.49 21.90 -2.02
C GLY A 131 3.80 22.65 -0.74
N ASN A 132 3.20 23.84 -0.57
CA ASN A 132 3.31 24.59 0.67
C ASN A 132 2.85 23.72 1.86
N LYS A 133 3.60 23.74 2.95
CA LYS A 133 3.31 22.95 4.17
C LYS A 133 1.91 23.18 4.68
N GLU A 134 1.39 24.41 4.60
CA GLU A 134 0.06 24.77 5.07
C GLU A 134 -1.06 23.99 4.38
N LEU A 135 -0.88 23.62 3.12
CA LEU A 135 -1.81 22.75 2.40
C LEU A 135 -2.00 21.41 3.11
N TYR A 136 -0.90 20.83 3.61
CA TYR A 136 -0.93 19.54 4.31
C TYR A 136 -1.35 19.66 5.78
N VAL A 137 -1.13 20.82 6.41
CA VAL A 137 -1.65 21.15 7.74
C VAL A 137 -3.17 21.28 7.67
N THR A 138 -3.68 22.08 6.75
CA THR A 138 -5.14 22.31 6.55
C THR A 138 -5.87 21.01 6.22
N SER A 139 -5.28 20.14 5.41
CA SER A 139 -5.88 18.86 5.03
C SER A 139 -5.70 17.75 6.07
N GLY A 140 -5.00 18.01 7.18
CA GLY A 140 -4.72 17.04 8.26
C GLY A 140 -3.65 16.00 7.92
N HIS A 141 -3.09 16.02 6.71
CA HIS A 141 -2.08 15.04 6.30
C HIS A 141 -0.77 15.22 7.07
N TYR A 142 -0.38 16.46 7.38
CA TYR A 142 0.86 16.72 8.12
C TYR A 142 0.84 16.12 9.52
N ALA A 143 -0.28 16.23 10.24
CA ALA A 143 -0.43 15.64 11.57
C ALA A 143 -0.43 14.10 11.53
N LYS A 144 -0.99 13.51 10.46
CA LYS A 144 -1.11 12.05 10.34
C LYS A 144 0.15 11.37 9.84
N TYR A 145 0.88 12.00 8.92
CA TYR A 145 2.05 11.42 8.24
C TYR A 145 3.35 12.16 8.58
N GLY A 146 3.37 13.03 9.60
CA GLY A 146 4.53 13.85 9.94
C GLY A 146 5.79 13.05 10.20
N GLU A 147 5.66 11.88 10.87
CA GLU A 147 6.78 10.98 11.13
C GLU A 147 7.25 10.22 9.88
N ASP A 148 6.32 9.93 8.95
CA ASP A 148 6.58 9.24 7.69
C ASP A 148 6.80 10.21 6.53
N SER A 149 6.91 11.52 6.77
CA SER A 149 7.18 12.52 5.76
C SER A 149 8.65 12.93 5.76
N PHE A 150 9.17 13.30 4.58
CA PHE A 150 10.43 14.01 4.54
C PHE A 150 10.32 15.33 5.31
N GLN A 151 11.41 15.75 5.94
CA GLN A 151 11.45 17.03 6.65
C GLN A 151 11.11 18.19 5.71
N PRO A 152 10.49 19.28 6.21
CA PRO A 152 10.16 20.43 5.41
C PRO A 152 11.38 21.01 4.70
N ILE A 153 11.19 21.41 3.47
CA ILE A 153 12.17 22.13 2.66
C ILE A 153 12.03 23.62 2.99
N HIS A 154 13.09 24.18 3.57
CA HIS A 154 13.17 25.61 3.87
C HIS A 154 13.63 26.39 2.64
N THR A 155 12.96 27.49 2.36
CA THR A 155 13.35 28.42 1.28
C THR A 155 14.19 29.59 1.85
N PRO A 156 14.83 30.41 1.01
CA PRO A 156 15.48 31.64 1.46
C PRO A 156 14.52 32.66 2.10
N ALA A 157 13.22 32.57 1.79
CA ALA A 157 12.20 33.40 2.42
C ALA A 157 11.91 32.88 3.85
N LYS A 158 11.90 33.79 4.81
CA LYS A 158 11.55 33.45 6.19
C LYS A 158 10.09 33.02 6.22
N ASP A 159 9.81 31.98 7.00
CA ASP A 159 8.46 31.45 7.26
C ASP A 159 7.79 30.76 6.05
N GLU A 160 8.55 30.43 5.01
CA GLU A 160 8.06 29.66 3.88
C GLU A 160 8.65 28.24 3.87
N GLU A 161 7.80 27.24 4.04
CA GLU A 161 8.18 25.83 4.06
C GLU A 161 7.37 25.03 3.05
N TYR A 162 8.06 24.14 2.33
CA TYR A 162 7.45 23.20 1.40
C TYR A 162 7.66 21.76 1.87
N LEU A 163 6.77 20.87 1.44
CA LEU A 163 6.90 19.42 1.65
C LEU A 163 6.94 18.70 0.31
N LEU A 164 7.73 17.65 0.25
CA LEU A 164 7.51 16.59 -0.74
C LEU A 164 6.15 15.96 -0.48
N LYS A 165 5.28 15.91 -1.47
CA LYS A 165 3.91 15.44 -1.28
C LYS A 165 3.88 13.97 -0.84
N PRO A 166 3.30 13.63 0.31
CA PRO A 166 3.11 12.25 0.75
C PRO A 166 1.86 11.61 0.12
N MET A 167 0.95 12.43 -0.40
CA MET A 167 -0.30 12.05 -1.06
C MET A 167 -0.73 13.11 -2.09
N ASN A 168 -1.55 12.71 -3.07
CA ASN A 168 -2.05 13.61 -4.12
C ASN A 168 -3.37 14.32 -3.74
N CYS A 169 -4.09 13.79 -2.74
CA CYS A 169 -5.44 14.27 -2.34
C CYS A 169 -5.55 15.78 -2.18
N PRO A 170 -4.64 16.47 -1.43
CA PRO A 170 -4.76 17.92 -1.23
C PRO A 170 -4.67 18.71 -2.53
N HIS A 171 -3.82 18.29 -3.46
CA HIS A 171 -3.67 18.94 -4.75
C HIS A 171 -4.90 18.79 -5.64
N HIS A 172 -5.50 17.58 -5.68
CA HIS A 172 -6.73 17.35 -6.43
C HIS A 172 -7.89 18.18 -5.88
N CYS A 173 -7.96 18.36 -4.55
CA CYS A 173 -8.93 19.26 -3.92
C CYS A 173 -8.73 20.72 -4.37
N GLU A 174 -7.49 21.20 -4.48
CA GLU A 174 -7.20 22.56 -4.97
C GLU A 174 -7.56 22.72 -6.45
N ILE A 175 -7.33 21.68 -7.30
CA ILE A 175 -7.79 21.69 -8.69
C ILE A 175 -9.32 21.77 -8.74
N PHE A 176 -10.02 21.01 -7.88
CA PHE A 176 -11.47 21.05 -7.81
C PHE A 176 -11.99 22.43 -7.41
N LYS A 177 -11.35 23.10 -6.46
CA LYS A 177 -11.69 24.46 -6.00
C LYS A 177 -11.35 25.56 -7.01
N ALA A 178 -10.46 25.31 -7.99
CA ALA A 178 -10.01 26.32 -8.94
C ALA A 178 -11.13 26.90 -9.82
N ARG A 179 -12.30 26.27 -9.86
CA ARG A 179 -13.47 26.72 -10.59
C ARG A 179 -14.72 26.65 -9.71
N PRO A 180 -15.61 27.67 -9.74
CA PRO A 180 -16.95 27.53 -9.18
C PRO A 180 -17.69 26.37 -9.84
N ARG A 181 -18.36 25.54 -9.05
CA ARG A 181 -19.09 24.36 -9.52
C ARG A 181 -20.49 24.33 -8.95
N SER A 182 -21.41 23.83 -9.75
CA SER A 182 -22.76 23.48 -9.30
C SER A 182 -22.83 22.00 -8.96
N TYR A 183 -23.80 21.61 -8.13
CA TYR A 183 -24.11 20.20 -7.91
C TYR A 183 -24.45 19.45 -9.20
N LYS A 184 -24.86 20.16 -10.26
CA LYS A 184 -25.14 19.58 -11.59
C LYS A 184 -23.88 19.20 -12.36
N ASP A 185 -22.72 19.71 -11.95
CA ASP A 185 -21.44 19.38 -12.56
C ASP A 185 -20.85 18.08 -12.01
N LEU A 186 -21.46 17.51 -10.96
CA LEU A 186 -21.03 16.28 -10.31
C LEU A 186 -21.66 15.04 -11.00
N PRO A 187 -20.95 13.92 -11.04
CA PRO A 187 -19.64 13.68 -10.46
C PRO A 187 -18.48 14.21 -11.31
N VAL A 188 -17.41 14.68 -10.66
CA VAL A 188 -16.14 15.05 -11.30
C VAL A 188 -15.08 14.02 -10.89
N ARG A 189 -14.38 13.46 -11.87
CA ARG A 189 -13.40 12.39 -11.65
C ARG A 189 -12.04 12.84 -12.16
N TYR A 190 -11.08 13.04 -11.26
CA TYR A 190 -9.69 13.34 -11.62
C TYR A 190 -8.83 12.11 -11.43
N ALA A 191 -7.90 11.88 -12.36
CA ALA A 191 -6.90 10.82 -12.27
C ALA A 191 -5.51 11.34 -12.58
N GLU A 192 -4.51 10.81 -11.91
CA GLU A 192 -3.12 11.19 -12.06
C GLU A 192 -2.20 9.98 -11.88
N PHE A 193 -1.14 9.88 -12.67
CA PHE A 193 0.03 9.10 -12.30
C PHE A 193 0.90 9.97 -11.40
N GLY A 194 0.47 10.07 -10.13
CA GLY A 194 1.05 10.99 -9.15
C GLY A 194 2.21 10.37 -8.40
N THR A 195 3.40 11.00 -8.49
CA THR A 195 4.54 10.57 -7.69
C THR A 195 4.46 11.15 -6.29
N VAL A 196 4.55 10.28 -5.29
CA VAL A 196 4.51 10.65 -3.87
C VAL A 196 5.78 10.17 -3.16
N TYR A 197 6.08 10.79 -2.02
CA TYR A 197 7.30 10.55 -1.27
C TYR A 197 7.00 10.32 0.20
N ARG A 198 7.55 9.24 0.76
CA ARG A 198 7.40 8.91 2.18
C ARG A 198 8.74 8.53 2.77
N TYR A 199 9.06 9.04 3.94
CA TYR A 199 10.29 8.70 4.64
C TYR A 199 10.12 7.38 5.39
N GLU A 200 10.07 6.29 4.64
CA GLU A 200 10.02 4.95 5.19
C GLU A 200 11.34 4.63 5.91
N GLN A 201 11.28 3.98 7.06
CA GLN A 201 12.46 3.57 7.80
C GLN A 201 13.30 2.58 6.99
N SER A 202 14.63 2.68 7.07
CA SER A 202 15.53 1.86 6.24
C SER A 202 15.32 0.36 6.40
N GLY A 203 14.97 -0.11 7.61
CA GLY A 203 14.68 -1.51 7.89
C GLY A 203 13.36 -2.04 7.32
N GLU A 204 12.49 -1.16 6.84
CA GLU A 204 11.20 -1.50 6.23
C GLU A 204 11.25 -1.55 4.70
N LEU A 205 12.29 -0.98 4.09
CA LEU A 205 12.42 -0.92 2.64
C LEU A 205 12.54 -2.32 2.03
N HIS A 206 11.75 -2.60 1.00
CA HIS A 206 11.70 -3.93 0.39
C HIS A 206 11.45 -3.88 -1.13
N GLY A 207 12.54 -3.91 -1.91
CA GLY A 207 12.46 -3.86 -3.37
C GLY A 207 11.60 -2.70 -3.87
N LEU A 208 10.65 -2.97 -4.76
CA LEU A 208 9.66 -1.99 -5.25
C LEU A 208 8.37 -1.97 -4.42
N THR A 209 8.20 -2.87 -3.46
CA THR A 209 6.97 -2.98 -2.67
C THR A 209 6.92 -1.99 -1.51
N ARG A 210 8.08 -1.56 -1.01
CA ARG A 210 8.18 -0.51 0.00
C ARG A 210 9.37 0.39 -0.30
N VAL A 211 9.09 1.59 -0.75
CA VAL A 211 10.03 2.56 -1.29
C VAL A 211 9.76 3.95 -0.75
N ARG A 212 10.70 4.87 -0.90
CA ARG A 212 10.57 6.27 -0.46
C ARG A 212 10.01 7.20 -1.53
N GLY A 213 10.04 6.79 -2.79
CA GLY A 213 9.44 7.52 -3.90
C GLY A 213 8.78 6.55 -4.88
N PHE A 214 7.50 6.75 -5.17
CA PHE A 214 6.74 5.89 -6.08
C PHE A 214 5.63 6.67 -6.76
N THR A 215 5.23 6.20 -7.93
CA THR A 215 4.12 6.77 -8.68
C THR A 215 2.88 5.91 -8.47
N GLN A 216 1.80 6.54 -8.06
CA GLN A 216 0.50 5.91 -7.90
C GLN A 216 -0.36 6.18 -9.14
N ASP A 217 -1.11 5.19 -9.55
CA ASP A 217 -2.30 5.34 -10.35
C ASP A 217 -3.43 5.78 -9.41
N ASP A 218 -3.54 7.08 -9.20
CA ASP A 218 -4.37 7.69 -8.17
C ASP A 218 -5.52 8.48 -8.77
N ALA A 219 -6.70 8.40 -8.15
CA ALA A 219 -7.87 9.10 -8.60
C ALA A 219 -8.72 9.64 -7.44
N HIS A 220 -9.39 10.78 -7.67
CA HIS A 220 -10.33 11.38 -6.74
C HIS A 220 -11.64 11.69 -7.44
N ILE A 221 -12.73 11.24 -6.83
CA ILE A 221 -14.08 11.43 -7.33
C ILE A 221 -14.81 12.39 -6.40
N PHE A 222 -15.27 13.50 -6.94
CA PHE A 222 -16.10 14.49 -6.26
C PHE A 222 -17.54 14.26 -6.69
N CYS A 223 -18.38 13.79 -5.77
CA CYS A 223 -19.76 13.42 -6.06
C CYS A 223 -20.69 13.77 -4.89
N THR A 224 -22.00 13.76 -5.15
CA THR A 224 -23.01 13.87 -4.10
C THR A 224 -23.20 12.54 -3.38
N GLN A 225 -23.80 12.57 -2.19
CA GLN A 225 -23.94 11.35 -1.39
C GLN A 225 -24.79 10.26 -2.08
N ASP A 226 -25.79 10.65 -2.83
CA ASP A 226 -26.65 9.74 -3.61
C ASP A 226 -25.90 9.09 -4.80
N GLN A 227 -24.86 9.75 -5.34
CA GLN A 227 -24.03 9.23 -6.42
C GLN A 227 -22.96 8.22 -5.94
N VAL A 228 -22.62 8.19 -4.64
CA VAL A 228 -21.51 7.37 -4.12
C VAL A 228 -21.64 5.90 -4.51
N LYS A 229 -22.84 5.33 -4.40
CA LYS A 229 -23.03 3.90 -4.69
C LYS A 229 -22.73 3.57 -6.17
N GLU A 230 -23.15 4.42 -7.08
CA GLU A 230 -22.90 4.27 -8.51
C GLU A 230 -21.41 4.44 -8.82
N GLU A 231 -20.78 5.48 -8.25
CA GLU A 231 -19.36 5.75 -8.46
C GLU A 231 -18.46 4.62 -7.93
N VAL A 232 -18.77 4.06 -6.76
CA VAL A 232 -18.06 2.88 -6.25
C VAL A 232 -18.24 1.67 -7.18
N GLY A 233 -19.44 1.47 -7.74
CA GLY A 233 -19.68 0.44 -8.76
C GLY A 233 -18.78 0.64 -9.98
N ASN A 234 -18.73 1.85 -10.53
CA ASN A 234 -17.89 2.20 -11.68
C ASN A 234 -16.40 1.96 -11.41
N VAL A 235 -15.92 2.27 -10.20
CA VAL A 235 -14.52 1.98 -9.79
C VAL A 235 -14.27 0.47 -9.77
N ILE A 236 -15.18 -0.32 -9.20
CA ILE A 236 -15.05 -1.78 -9.17
C ILE A 236 -14.99 -2.34 -10.59
N ASP A 237 -15.86 -1.90 -11.49
CA ASP A 237 -15.89 -2.36 -12.88
C ASP A 237 -14.57 -2.03 -13.60
N LEU A 238 -14.02 -0.83 -13.39
CA LEU A 238 -12.72 -0.44 -13.94
C LEU A 238 -11.60 -1.35 -13.41
N VAL A 239 -11.55 -1.60 -12.10
CA VAL A 239 -10.55 -2.48 -11.48
C VAL A 239 -10.65 -3.90 -12.02
N LEU A 240 -11.86 -4.44 -12.15
CA LEU A 240 -12.10 -5.77 -12.71
C LEU A 240 -11.68 -5.86 -14.17
N TYR A 241 -11.95 -4.82 -14.96
CA TYR A 241 -11.48 -4.73 -16.35
C TYR A 241 -9.96 -4.78 -16.44
N ILE A 242 -9.26 -4.00 -15.59
CA ILE A 242 -7.80 -3.98 -15.54
C ILE A 242 -7.25 -5.35 -15.14
N PHE A 243 -7.77 -5.96 -14.08
CA PHE A 243 -7.33 -7.27 -13.60
C PHE A 243 -7.54 -8.35 -14.66
N LYS A 244 -8.68 -8.35 -15.31
CA LYS A 244 -8.96 -9.28 -16.43
C LYS A 244 -7.99 -9.11 -17.59
N THR A 245 -7.67 -7.87 -17.96
CA THR A 245 -6.75 -7.58 -19.08
C THR A 245 -5.31 -7.99 -18.75
N LEU A 246 -4.90 -7.86 -17.48
CA LEU A 246 -3.57 -8.26 -17.01
C LEU A 246 -3.51 -9.72 -16.53
N ASP A 247 -4.58 -10.50 -16.71
CA ASP A 247 -4.70 -11.91 -16.31
C ASP A 247 -4.51 -12.15 -14.80
N PHE A 248 -4.93 -11.21 -13.97
CA PHE A 248 -5.03 -11.40 -12.52
C PHE A 248 -6.30 -12.15 -12.16
N GLN A 249 -6.20 -13.46 -11.93
CA GLN A 249 -7.35 -14.33 -11.66
C GLN A 249 -7.60 -14.57 -10.17
N ASN A 250 -6.55 -14.49 -9.34
CA ASN A 250 -6.61 -14.82 -7.91
C ASN A 250 -6.44 -13.56 -7.06
N PHE A 251 -7.55 -12.95 -6.68
CA PHE A 251 -7.55 -11.80 -5.75
C PHE A 251 -8.70 -11.92 -4.75
N VAL A 252 -8.56 -11.24 -3.63
CA VAL A 252 -9.58 -11.11 -2.60
C VAL A 252 -9.93 -9.63 -2.45
N ALA A 253 -11.17 -9.28 -2.70
CA ALA A 253 -11.68 -7.94 -2.46
C ALA A 253 -12.12 -7.82 -0.99
N GLN A 254 -11.63 -6.79 -0.31
CA GLN A 254 -12.03 -6.46 1.06
C GLN A 254 -12.57 -5.04 1.11
N VAL A 255 -13.71 -4.87 1.75
CA VAL A 255 -14.27 -3.56 2.06
C VAL A 255 -13.83 -3.16 3.45
N SER A 256 -13.04 -2.09 3.55
CA SER A 256 -12.63 -1.53 4.83
C SER A 256 -13.74 -0.66 5.40
N LEU A 257 -14.13 -0.96 6.63
CA LEU A 257 -15.14 -0.22 7.35
C LEU A 257 -14.51 0.80 8.28
N ARG A 258 -15.22 1.90 8.51
CA ARG A 258 -14.89 2.82 9.60
C ARG A 258 -15.07 2.09 10.94
N ASP A 259 -14.09 2.28 11.83
CA ASP A 259 -14.23 1.86 13.22
C ASP A 259 -15.07 2.89 14.00
N PRO A 260 -16.30 2.55 14.39
CA PRO A 260 -17.16 3.49 15.11
C PRO A 260 -16.65 3.82 16.51
N GLU A 261 -15.79 2.95 17.10
CA GLU A 261 -15.24 3.16 18.43
C GLU A 261 -14.02 4.09 18.41
N ASN A 262 -13.43 4.35 17.24
CA ASN A 262 -12.25 5.21 17.11
C ASN A 262 -12.35 6.18 15.92
N PRO A 263 -13.29 7.15 15.97
CA PRO A 263 -13.52 8.07 14.86
C PRO A 263 -12.34 9.02 14.59
N SER A 264 -11.51 9.30 15.59
CA SER A 264 -10.32 10.16 15.44
C SER A 264 -9.24 9.58 14.56
N LYS A 265 -9.27 8.28 14.28
CA LYS A 265 -8.35 7.58 13.37
C LYS A 265 -8.54 8.00 11.91
N TYR A 266 -9.66 8.62 11.56
CA TYR A 266 -10.02 8.98 10.19
C TYR A 266 -9.87 10.47 9.95
N LEU A 267 -9.32 10.86 8.81
CA LEU A 267 -9.05 12.26 8.47
C LEU A 267 -10.33 13.10 8.28
N SER A 268 -11.42 12.49 7.81
CA SER A 268 -12.68 13.19 7.59
C SER A 268 -13.86 12.23 7.56
N LEU A 269 -15.02 12.74 8.03
CA LEU A 269 -16.30 12.04 7.93
C LEU A 269 -16.87 12.00 6.51
N ILE A 270 -16.49 12.96 5.67
CA ILE A 270 -16.99 13.09 4.29
C ILE A 270 -16.31 12.16 3.30
N HIS A 271 -15.16 11.58 3.64
CA HIS A 271 -14.42 10.63 2.79
C HIS A 271 -14.82 9.17 3.02
N ILE A 272 -15.92 8.93 3.75
CA ILE A 272 -16.31 7.59 4.17
C ILE A 272 -17.56 7.20 3.42
N SER A 273 -17.41 6.39 2.39
CA SER A 273 -18.50 5.55 1.96
C SER A 273 -18.84 4.57 3.08
N GLU A 274 -20.05 4.63 3.60
CA GLU A 274 -20.53 3.62 4.53
C GLU A 274 -20.59 2.28 3.79
N PRO A 275 -19.89 1.28 4.28
CA PRO A 275 -20.02 -0.05 3.72
C PRO A 275 -21.32 -0.67 4.18
N THR A 276 -22.05 -1.16 3.24
CA THR A 276 -23.39 -1.71 3.41
C THR A 276 -23.43 -3.16 3.90
N ARG A 277 -22.33 -3.75 4.37
CA ARG A 277 -22.38 -5.13 4.88
C ARG A 277 -21.55 -5.35 6.14
N PRO A 278 -22.14 -6.01 7.17
CA PRO A 278 -21.39 -6.54 8.30
C PRO A 278 -20.41 -7.61 7.84
N ARG A 279 -19.34 -7.78 8.59
CA ARG A 279 -18.49 -8.98 8.47
C ARG A 279 -19.32 -10.20 8.86
N GLU A 280 -19.42 -11.14 7.98
CA GLU A 280 -19.67 -12.53 8.34
C GLU A 280 -18.38 -13.22 8.76
#